data_6aa16af68dca8f93a1d95decd4729ff8
#
_entry.id   6aa16af68dca8f93a1d95decd4729ff8
#
_cell.length_a   1.000
_cell.length_b   1.000
_cell.length_c   1.000
_cell.angle_alpha   90.00
_cell.angle_beta   90.00
_cell.angle_gamma   90.00
#
_symmetry.space_group_name_H-M   'P 1'
#
loop_
_entity.id
_entity.type
_entity.pdbx_description
1 polymer ?
#
loop_
_entity_poly.entity_id
_entity_poly.type
_entity_poly.pdbx_seq_one_letter_code
_entity_poly.pdbx_strand_id
1 'polypeptide(L)'
;MTRATHPSTKRVAGRQGKKTAQGKTPAKLLAAMTGKASAAKTAKGAEPVFAYIASLPQPQRGIAEGIDALAAKSLPDIQRAVKWGMAYYGVDGGWCFSSGAFVGHVKLMFIRGTEIKPEPPVTPIGMGKSTRGVELASVDDFDERQLASWMKQAATMPFVGGKKR
;
A
#
# COMPACT_ATOMS: atom_id res chain seq x y z
N MET A 1 39.17 -3.97 -26.55
CA MET A 1 38.68 -4.09 -26.41
C MET A 1 37.85 -4.24 -26.13
N THR A 2 37.85 -4.07 -25.98
CA THR A 2 37.05 -4.23 -25.72
C THR A 2 36.13 -4.43 -25.35
N ARG A 3 36.00 -4.25 -25.33
CA ARG A 3 35.10 -4.48 -25.01
C ARG A 3 34.18 -4.79 -24.72
N ALA A 4 34.26 -4.63 -24.74
CA ALA A 4 33.42 -4.94 -24.45
C ALA A 4 32.66 -5.30 -23.94
N THR A 5 32.75 -5.07 -23.86
CA THR A 5 32.11 -5.49 -23.44
C THR A 5 31.26 -5.68 -22.95
N HIS A 6 31.15 -5.45 -22.99
CA HIS A 6 30.35 -5.77 -22.65
C HIS A 6 29.48 -6.04 -22.26
N PRO A 7 29.65 -5.83 -22.35
CA PRO A 7 28.76 -6.07 -22.13
C PRO A 7 28.00 -6.43 -21.69
N SER A 8 27.97 -6.33 -21.59
CA SER A 8 27.35 -6.79 -21.27
C SER A 8 26.58 -7.06 -20.72
N THR A 9 26.63 -6.78 -20.83
CA THR A 9 26.03 -7.15 -20.48
C THR A 9 25.22 -7.37 -19.88
N LYS A 10 25.13 -7.22 -19.99
CA LYS A 10 24.51 -7.51 -19.66
C LYS A 10 23.75 -7.72 -19.11
N ARG A 11 23.65 -7.63 -19.23
CA ARG A 11 23.01 -7.96 -18.93
C ARG A 11 22.39 -8.18 -18.40
N VAL A 12 22.44 -7.98 -18.52
CA VAL A 12 21.86 -8.39 -18.19
C VAL A 12 21.21 -8.65 -17.67
N ALA A 13 21.23 -8.46 -17.69
CA ALA A 13 20.59 -8.94 -17.32
C ALA A 13 19.96 -9.04 -16.85
N GLY A 14 19.81 -8.84 -16.86
CA GLY A 14 19.21 -9.21 -16.56
C GLY A 14 18.62 -9.22 -16.07
N ARG A 15 18.46 -9.09 -16.15
CA ARG A 15 17.85 -9.34 -16.02
C ARG A 15 17.38 -9.60 -15.51
N GLN A 16 17.04 -9.64 -15.46
CA GLN A 16 16.47 -10.19 -15.11
C GLN A 16 16.01 -10.45 -14.47
N GLY A 17 15.94 -10.35 -14.33
CA GLY A 17 15.44 -10.89 -13.87
C GLY A 17 15.04 -10.96 -13.27
N LYS A 18 15.04 -10.84 -13.24
CA LYS A 18 14.61 -11.06 -12.96
C LYS A 18 14.18 -11.45 -12.62
N LYS A 19 13.95 -11.65 -12.51
CA LYS A 19 13.42 -12.22 -12.44
C LYS A 19 13.32 -12.76 -11.85
N THR A 20 13.30 -12.97 -11.62
CA THR A 20 13.11 -13.52 -11.27
C THR A 20 12.97 -13.88 -10.46
N ALA A 21 13.17 -14.06 -10.31
CA ALA A 21 12.91 -14.65 -9.60
C ALA A 21 12.22 -14.60 -8.81
N GLN A 22 11.81 -14.85 -8.57
CA GLN A 22 10.92 -14.69 -7.92
C GLN A 22 9.87 -15.51 -7.91
N GLY A 23 9.65 -16.41 -7.76
CA GLY A 23 8.76 -17.33 -7.96
C GLY A 23 7.58 -17.34 -7.09
N LYS A 24 7.57 -17.66 -5.85
CA LYS A 24 6.39 -17.72 -5.07
C LYS A 24 5.89 -16.42 -4.67
N THR A 25 6.73 -15.48 -4.50
CA THR A 25 6.31 -14.15 -4.17
C THR A 25 5.39 -13.58 -5.23
N PRO A 26 5.71 -13.74 -6.52
CA PRO A 26 4.81 -13.30 -7.55
C PRO A 26 3.41 -13.92 -7.48
N ALA A 27 3.34 -15.20 -7.15
CA ALA A 27 2.04 -15.86 -7.08
C ALA A 27 1.18 -15.25 -5.99
N LYS A 28 1.79 -14.93 -4.88
CA LYS A 28 1.07 -14.33 -3.78
C LYS A 28 0.60 -12.94 -4.13
N LEU A 29 1.44 -12.17 -4.79
CA LEU A 29 1.08 -10.83 -5.18
C LEU A 29 0.08 -10.78 -6.32
N LEU A 30 0.02 -11.84 -7.13
CA LEU A 30 -0.98 -11.90 -8.18
C LEU A 30 -2.39 -11.89 -7.62
N ALA A 31 -2.58 -12.44 -6.44
CA ALA A 31 -3.89 -12.43 -5.82
C ALA A 31 -4.39 -11.02 -5.60
N ALA A 32 -3.49 -10.08 -5.45
CA ALA A 32 -3.85 -8.70 -5.26
C ALA A 32 -4.48 -8.08 -6.48
N MET A 33 -4.17 -8.61 -7.65
CA MET A 33 -4.72 -8.06 -8.87
C MET A 33 -6.17 -8.43 -9.07
N THR A 34 -6.68 -9.32 -8.22
CA THR A 34 -8.07 -9.69 -8.27
C THR A 34 -8.86 -9.07 -7.13
N GLY A 35 -8.28 -8.05 -6.51
CA GLY A 35 -8.98 -7.33 -5.45
C GLY A 35 -8.48 -7.60 -4.05
N LYS A 36 -7.47 -8.46 -3.93
CA LYS A 36 -6.88 -8.74 -2.63
C LYS A 36 -5.39 -8.52 -2.70
N ALA A 37 -4.85 -7.83 -1.74
CA ALA A 37 -3.42 -7.57 -1.70
C ALA A 37 -2.64 -8.81 -1.25
N SER A 38 -3.26 -9.68 -0.47
CA SER A 38 -2.59 -10.86 0.03
C SER A 38 -3.60 -11.88 0.52
N ALA A 39 -3.09 -13.00 1.03
CA ALA A 39 -3.93 -14.03 1.62
C ALA A 39 -4.16 -13.81 3.11
N ALA A 40 -3.72 -12.67 3.65
CA ALA A 40 -3.86 -12.42 5.08
C ALA A 40 -5.32 -12.41 5.46
N LYS A 41 -5.62 -13.06 6.58
CA LYS A 41 -7.00 -13.15 7.03
C LYS A 41 -7.45 -11.87 7.70
N THR A 42 -8.73 -11.58 7.55
CA THR A 42 -9.32 -10.42 8.19
C THR A 42 -9.19 -10.54 9.71
N ALA A 43 -8.68 -9.49 10.34
CA ALA A 43 -8.50 -9.48 11.78
C ALA A 43 -8.34 -8.05 12.25
N LYS A 44 -8.91 -7.75 13.41
CA LYS A 44 -8.82 -6.42 13.99
C LYS A 44 -7.56 -6.27 14.84
N GLY A 45 -7.08 -5.06 14.91
CA GLY A 45 -6.02 -4.71 15.83
C GLY A 45 -4.68 -4.49 15.16
N ALA A 46 -3.73 -3.99 15.94
CA ALA A 46 -2.41 -3.66 15.43
C ALA A 46 -1.58 -4.89 15.11
N GLU A 47 -1.67 -5.92 15.96
CA GLU A 47 -0.84 -7.10 15.78
C GLU A 47 -1.01 -7.76 14.40
N PRO A 48 -2.24 -8.00 13.92
CA PRO A 48 -2.39 -8.59 12.59
C PRO A 48 -1.81 -7.70 11.51
N VAL A 49 -1.91 -6.39 11.65
CA VAL A 49 -1.35 -5.47 10.66
C VAL A 49 0.17 -5.55 10.67
N PHE A 50 0.78 -5.59 11.86
CA PHE A 50 2.23 -5.70 11.95
C PHE A 50 2.70 -7.03 11.35
N ALA A 51 1.96 -8.11 11.58
CA ALA A 51 2.32 -9.40 11.00
C ALA A 51 2.20 -9.38 9.48
N TYR A 52 1.14 -8.74 8.98
CA TYR A 52 0.97 -8.59 7.55
C TYR A 52 2.16 -7.83 6.93
N ILE A 53 2.52 -6.70 7.52
CA ILE A 53 3.63 -5.90 7.01
C ILE A 53 4.93 -6.69 7.04
N ALA A 54 5.17 -7.40 8.14
CA ALA A 54 6.40 -8.19 8.29
C ALA A 54 6.50 -9.29 7.25
N SER A 55 5.38 -9.74 6.70
CA SER A 55 5.37 -10.81 5.71
C SER A 55 5.68 -10.32 4.30
N LEU A 56 5.73 -9.03 4.09
CA LEU A 56 5.89 -8.49 2.75
C LEU A 56 7.33 -8.54 2.28
N PRO A 57 7.54 -8.70 0.97
CA PRO A 57 8.90 -8.61 0.43
C PRO A 57 9.31 -7.15 0.36
N GLN A 58 10.61 -6.92 0.16
CA GLN A 58 11.07 -5.57 -0.11
C GLN A 58 10.90 -5.28 -1.59
N PRO A 59 10.66 -4.06 -1.97
CA PRO A 59 10.62 -2.85 -1.15
C PRO A 59 9.27 -2.60 -0.47
N GLN A 60 8.28 -3.42 -0.75
CA GLN A 60 6.93 -3.21 -0.21
C GLN A 60 6.93 -3.13 1.31
N ARG A 61 7.69 -3.99 1.97
CA ARG A 61 7.71 -3.99 3.43
C ARG A 61 8.18 -2.65 3.98
N GLY A 62 9.27 -2.11 3.46
CA GLY A 62 9.78 -0.82 3.93
C GLY A 62 8.80 0.31 3.71
N ILE A 63 8.12 0.29 2.56
CA ILE A 63 7.14 1.31 2.24
C ILE A 63 5.96 1.19 3.21
N ALA A 64 5.48 -0.04 3.42
CA ALA A 64 4.36 -0.27 4.33
C ALA A 64 4.69 0.11 5.76
N GLU A 65 5.93 -0.16 6.19
CA GLU A 65 6.38 0.26 7.52
C GLU A 65 6.35 1.77 7.65
N GLY A 66 6.79 2.46 6.60
CA GLY A 66 6.77 3.91 6.59
C GLY A 66 5.37 4.48 6.66
N ILE A 67 4.45 3.87 5.94
CA ILE A 67 3.06 4.29 5.97
C ILE A 67 2.48 4.11 7.38
N ASP A 68 2.75 2.96 7.98
CA ASP A 68 2.24 2.68 9.32
C ASP A 68 2.80 3.66 10.35
N ALA A 69 4.09 3.92 10.29
CA ALA A 69 4.72 4.84 11.21
C ALA A 69 4.17 6.26 11.04
N LEU A 70 3.98 6.69 9.80
CA LEU A 70 3.44 8.01 9.54
C LEU A 70 2.00 8.11 10.00
N ALA A 71 1.22 7.05 9.79
CA ALA A 71 -0.17 7.02 10.23
C ALA A 71 -0.24 7.14 11.74
N ALA A 72 0.58 6.39 12.46
CA ALA A 72 0.59 6.46 13.92
C ALA A 72 1.01 7.83 14.43
N LYS A 73 1.97 8.44 13.75
CA LYS A 73 2.45 9.75 14.13
C LYS A 73 1.42 10.84 13.86
N SER A 74 0.71 10.71 12.73
CA SER A 74 -0.27 11.72 12.32
C SER A 74 -1.60 11.58 13.05
N LEU A 75 -1.96 10.36 13.43
CA LEU A 75 -3.26 10.07 14.04
C LEU A 75 -3.06 9.25 15.30
N PRO A 76 -2.87 9.90 16.45
CA PRO A 76 -2.55 9.18 17.70
C PRO A 76 -3.55 8.10 18.08
N ASP A 77 -4.83 8.29 17.74
CA ASP A 77 -5.87 7.33 18.11
C ASP A 77 -6.19 6.35 17.00
N ILE A 78 -5.25 6.13 16.12
CA ILE A 78 -5.49 5.32 14.95
C ILE A 78 -5.87 3.89 15.30
N GLN A 79 -6.84 3.38 14.57
CA GLN A 79 -7.28 2.00 14.66
C GLN A 79 -6.76 1.25 13.46
N ARG A 80 -6.44 -0.03 13.64
CA ARG A 80 -5.88 -0.86 12.58
C ARG A 80 -6.66 -2.13 12.43
N ALA A 81 -6.68 -2.66 11.21
CA ALA A 81 -7.24 -3.99 10.95
C ALA A 81 -6.67 -4.51 9.64
N VAL A 82 -6.69 -5.82 9.48
CA VAL A 82 -6.43 -6.42 8.18
C VAL A 82 -7.79 -6.71 7.56
N LYS A 83 -8.02 -6.22 6.35
CA LYS A 83 -9.25 -6.46 5.60
C LYS A 83 -8.89 -6.65 4.15
N TRP A 84 -9.47 -7.66 3.53
CA TRP A 84 -9.21 -7.97 2.13
C TRP A 84 -7.72 -8.08 1.81
N GLY A 85 -6.96 -8.61 2.77
CA GLY A 85 -5.53 -8.83 2.56
C GLY A 85 -4.69 -7.57 2.60
N MET A 86 -5.20 -6.49 3.19
CA MET A 86 -4.49 -5.22 3.27
C MET A 86 -4.60 -4.64 4.66
N ALA A 87 -3.72 -3.70 4.97
CA ALA A 87 -3.79 -2.99 6.23
C ALA A 87 -4.78 -1.84 6.08
N TYR A 88 -5.73 -1.76 6.99
CA TYR A 88 -6.71 -0.67 7.04
C TYR A 88 -6.47 0.18 8.26
N TYR A 89 -6.67 1.47 8.09
CA TYR A 89 -6.45 2.47 9.14
C TYR A 89 -7.67 3.34 9.29
N GLY A 90 -8.05 3.61 10.53
CA GLY A 90 -9.23 4.41 10.77
C GLY A 90 -9.23 5.07 12.12
N VAL A 91 -10.30 5.83 12.38
CA VAL A 91 -10.54 6.48 13.67
C VAL A 91 -12.03 6.44 13.94
N ASP A 92 -12.39 6.55 15.21
CA ASP A 92 -13.79 6.69 15.61
C ASP A 92 -14.71 5.61 15.04
N GLY A 93 -14.20 4.40 14.93
CA GLY A 93 -15.03 3.30 14.47
C GLY A 93 -15.20 3.22 12.97
N GLY A 94 -14.63 4.13 12.22
CA GLY A 94 -14.72 4.12 10.75
C GLY A 94 -13.34 3.92 10.15
N TRP A 95 -13.32 3.72 8.85
CA TRP A 95 -12.07 3.47 8.13
C TRP A 95 -11.75 4.65 7.22
N CYS A 96 -10.47 4.97 7.09
CA CYS A 96 -10.03 6.16 6.38
C CYS A 96 -9.17 5.83 5.17
N PHE A 97 -8.23 4.92 5.32
CA PHE A 97 -7.35 4.57 4.21
C PHE A 97 -6.79 3.17 4.40
N SER A 98 -6.21 2.65 3.33
CA SER A 98 -5.63 1.32 3.33
C SER A 98 -4.26 1.33 2.68
N SER A 99 -3.45 0.35 3.06
CA SER A 99 -2.12 0.16 2.52
C SER A 99 -2.04 -1.29 2.06
N GLY A 100 -1.95 -1.51 0.76
CA GLY A 100 -1.91 -2.85 0.19
C GLY A 100 -0.70 -3.03 -0.70
N ALA A 101 -0.01 -4.16 -0.55
CA ALA A 101 1.18 -4.45 -1.35
C ALA A 101 0.80 -5.20 -2.60
N PHE A 102 1.32 -4.74 -3.72
CA PHE A 102 1.09 -5.35 -5.02
C PHE A 102 2.44 -5.61 -5.67
N VAL A 103 2.42 -6.21 -6.83
CA VAL A 103 3.66 -6.45 -7.56
C VAL A 103 4.30 -5.11 -7.88
N GLY A 104 5.48 -4.89 -7.32
CA GLY A 104 6.26 -3.70 -7.62
C GLY A 104 5.90 -2.42 -6.89
N HIS A 105 4.86 -2.43 -6.07
CA HIS A 105 4.49 -1.19 -5.39
C HIS A 105 3.53 -1.44 -4.23
N VAL A 106 3.28 -0.38 -3.47
CA VAL A 106 2.27 -0.36 -2.43
C VAL A 106 1.24 0.69 -2.84
N LYS A 107 -0.04 0.35 -2.72
CA LYS A 107 -1.10 1.31 -2.96
C LYS A 107 -1.59 1.86 -1.64
N LEU A 108 -1.49 3.16 -1.47
CA LEU A 108 -2.05 3.84 -0.31
C LEU A 108 -3.31 4.52 -0.82
N MET A 109 -4.46 4.01 -0.39
CA MET A 109 -5.75 4.45 -0.93
C MET A 109 -6.61 5.06 0.16
N PHE A 110 -7.19 6.23 -0.13
CA PHE A 110 -8.06 6.93 0.80
C PHE A 110 -9.50 6.70 0.37
N ILE A 111 -10.31 6.19 1.28
CA ILE A 111 -11.67 5.77 0.95
C ILE A 111 -12.51 6.91 0.38
N ARG A 112 -12.37 8.10 0.96
CA ARG A 112 -13.07 9.27 0.44
C ARG A 112 -12.09 10.22 -0.25
N GLY A 113 -11.23 9.63 -1.08
CA GLY A 113 -10.15 10.37 -1.71
C GLY A 113 -10.59 11.51 -2.60
N THR A 114 -11.79 11.42 -3.19
CA THR A 114 -12.27 12.52 -4.04
C THR A 114 -12.57 13.78 -3.25
N GLU A 115 -12.64 13.68 -1.92
CA GLU A 115 -12.92 14.83 -1.08
C GLU A 115 -11.67 15.40 -0.43
N ILE A 116 -10.51 14.87 -0.77
CA ILE A 116 -9.23 15.28 -0.19
C ILE A 116 -8.56 16.27 -1.13
N LYS A 117 -7.80 17.21 -0.57
CA LYS A 117 -7.12 18.23 -1.36
C LYS A 117 -5.62 18.19 -1.15
N PRO A 118 -4.80 18.18 -2.17
CA PRO A 118 -5.24 17.98 -3.55
C PRO A 118 -5.69 16.53 -3.73
N GLU A 119 -6.55 16.29 -4.69
CA GLU A 119 -7.07 14.95 -4.88
C GLU A 119 -5.93 14.00 -5.23
N PRO A 120 -5.79 12.87 -4.51
CA PRO A 120 -4.76 11.91 -4.87
C PRO A 120 -4.99 11.39 -6.28
N PRO A 121 -3.91 11.16 -7.04
CA PRO A 121 -4.03 10.95 -8.49
C PRO A 121 -4.50 9.58 -8.98
N VAL A 122 -4.37 8.54 -8.17
CA VAL A 122 -4.67 7.20 -8.66
C VAL A 122 -6.09 6.78 -8.33
N THR A 123 -6.81 6.30 -9.34
CA THR A 123 -8.17 5.78 -9.18
C THR A 123 -8.07 4.27 -9.25
N PRO A 124 -8.25 3.56 -8.12
CA PRO A 124 -8.10 2.10 -8.14
C PRO A 124 -9.30 1.43 -8.76
N ILE A 125 -9.06 0.30 -9.40
CA ILE A 125 -10.13 -0.46 -10.01
C ILE A 125 -10.82 -1.29 -8.94
N GLY A 126 -12.14 -1.23 -8.92
CA GLY A 126 -12.91 -2.09 -8.03
C GLY A 126 -12.99 -1.65 -6.58
N MET A 127 -12.57 -0.42 -6.28
CA MET A 127 -12.62 0.06 -4.91
C MET A 127 -13.61 1.21 -4.70
N GLY A 128 -14.60 1.29 -5.57
CA GLY A 128 -15.64 2.29 -5.42
C GLY A 128 -15.31 3.60 -6.12
N LYS A 129 -16.29 4.48 -6.16
CA LYS A 129 -16.16 5.73 -6.90
C LYS A 129 -15.37 6.82 -6.19
N SER A 130 -15.34 6.76 -4.88
CA SER A 130 -14.73 7.83 -4.09
C SER A 130 -13.28 7.59 -3.74
N THR A 131 -12.79 6.38 -3.92
CA THR A 131 -11.43 6.03 -3.50
C THR A 131 -10.40 6.58 -4.46
N ARG A 132 -9.40 7.25 -3.91
CA ARG A 132 -8.26 7.78 -4.66
C ARG A 132 -7.02 7.61 -3.82
N GLY A 133 -5.89 7.48 -4.46
CA GLY A 133 -4.66 7.32 -3.70
C GLY A 133 -3.41 7.47 -4.54
N VAL A 134 -2.35 6.84 -4.06
CA VAL A 134 -1.06 6.86 -4.74
C VAL A 134 -0.45 5.47 -4.75
N GLU A 135 0.43 5.25 -5.70
CA GLU A 135 1.22 4.03 -5.78
C GLU A 135 2.66 4.40 -5.48
N LEU A 136 3.25 3.70 -4.52
CA LEU A 136 4.60 3.97 -4.06
C LEU A 136 5.48 2.78 -4.41
N ALA A 137 6.44 3.00 -5.31
CA ALA A 137 7.31 1.93 -5.77
C ALA A 137 8.60 1.85 -4.98
N SER A 138 8.94 2.91 -4.25
CA SER A 138 10.14 2.91 -3.41
C SER A 138 9.93 3.89 -2.27
N VAL A 139 10.82 3.82 -1.28
CA VAL A 139 10.73 4.78 -0.17
C VAL A 139 11.00 6.19 -0.65
N ASP A 140 11.66 6.34 -1.80
CA ASP A 140 11.93 7.66 -2.35
C ASP A 140 10.68 8.35 -2.87
N ASP A 141 9.62 7.59 -3.11
CA ASP A 141 8.34 8.15 -3.54
C ASP A 141 7.53 8.67 -2.35
N PHE A 142 8.05 8.50 -1.16
CA PHE A 142 7.33 8.78 0.08
C PHE A 142 7.45 10.25 0.45
N ASP A 143 6.44 11.04 0.07
CA ASP A 143 6.40 12.45 0.44
C ASP A 143 5.67 12.55 1.77
N GLU A 144 6.42 12.52 2.84
CA GLU A 144 5.87 12.45 4.18
C GLU A 144 4.88 13.56 4.48
N ARG A 145 5.21 14.77 4.07
CA ARG A 145 4.35 15.92 4.34
C ARG A 145 3.01 15.80 3.62
N GLN A 146 3.04 15.44 2.34
CA GLN A 146 1.82 15.30 1.57
C GLN A 146 0.98 14.13 2.09
N LEU A 147 1.62 13.01 2.39
CA LEU A 147 0.88 11.85 2.87
C LEU A 147 0.27 12.12 4.22
N ALA A 148 0.99 12.81 5.12
CA ALA A 148 0.44 13.16 6.42
C ALA A 148 -0.76 14.07 6.30
N SER A 149 -0.70 15.03 5.38
CA SER A 149 -1.82 15.92 5.13
C SER A 149 -3.06 15.15 4.69
N TRP A 150 -2.86 14.23 3.75
CA TRP A 150 -3.97 13.42 3.27
C TRP A 150 -4.54 12.54 4.37
N MET A 151 -3.68 11.93 5.20
CA MET A 151 -4.14 11.11 6.31
C MET A 151 -4.98 11.90 7.30
N LYS A 152 -4.54 13.11 7.61
CA LYS A 152 -5.27 13.96 8.56
C LYS A 152 -6.62 14.39 7.99
N GLN A 153 -6.66 14.72 6.70
CA GLN A 153 -7.93 15.06 6.07
C GLN A 153 -8.87 13.86 6.08
N ALA A 154 -8.34 12.69 5.76
CA ALA A 154 -9.16 11.48 5.74
C ALA A 154 -9.74 11.18 7.11
N ALA A 155 -8.99 11.48 8.17
CA ALA A 155 -9.45 11.21 9.52
C ALA A 155 -10.64 12.08 9.93
N THR A 156 -10.90 13.15 9.20
CA THR A 156 -12.08 13.98 9.48
C THR A 156 -13.34 13.39 8.84
N MET A 157 -13.19 12.35 8.03
CA MET A 157 -14.29 11.76 7.26
C MET A 157 -14.22 10.24 7.31
N PRO A 158 -14.25 9.62 8.49
CA PRO A 158 -14.15 8.17 8.52
C PRO A 158 -15.38 7.53 7.88
N PHE A 159 -15.14 6.48 7.12
CA PHE A 159 -16.20 5.77 6.44
C PHE A 159 -16.61 4.56 7.27
N VAL A 160 -17.87 4.49 7.62
CA VAL A 160 -18.37 3.40 8.44
C VAL A 160 -18.89 2.28 7.55
N GLY A 161 -17.99 1.76 6.76
CA GLY A 161 -18.20 0.69 5.82
C GLY A 161 -19.58 0.15 5.61
N GLY A 162 -20.19 0.46 4.56
CA GLY A 162 -21.44 -0.16 4.18
C GLY A 162 -22.67 0.16 5.00
N LYS A 163 -22.49 0.91 6.10
CA LYS A 163 -23.63 1.22 6.86
C LYS A 163 -24.39 2.28 6.18
N LYS A 164 -25.62 2.08 6.10
CA LYS A 164 -26.42 3.08 5.48
C LYS A 164 -26.64 4.12 6.44
N ARG A 165 -26.67 5.20 5.99
CA ARG A 165 -26.88 6.22 6.92
C ARG A 165 -28.12 6.86 6.73
#